data_e799f1ff6274c51d36dede3821e13499
#
_entry.id   e799f1ff6274c51d36dede3821e13499
#
_cell.length_a   1.000
_cell.length_b   1.000
_cell.length_c   1.000
_cell.angle_alpha   90.00
_cell.angle_beta   90.00
_cell.angle_gamma   90.00
#
_symmetry.space_group_name_H-M   'P 1'
#
loop_
_entity.id
_entity.type
_entity.pdbx_description
1 polymer ?
#
loop_
_entity_poly.entity_id
_entity_poly.type
_entity_poly.pdbx_seq_one_letter_code
_entity_poly.pdbx_strand_id
1 'polypeptide(L)'
;MDFNFHDKITLPDLGRQAVIDSVRKAEDIMQRKEVAEKNVALDFYYNHNLDTHLAQWFPGNTLSQVPAFPMRIVPRFAKARMMVLKGLQRFINGDFATEYLDHTFMLDSKAREFSEIAWLLGKCYFRSKWSNRHQKIYYDILPHVKEYHTLDGDLFGMSYEVGRDHKGNRQFVFWSEDTNEERGLHFYFDVGGKITPVGDNTELINPYGLIPISKVQFPSHAMDVTRAGLQISIAYTELALAIRYALGQPVITGIDTEVPNLKAGIDRLIALPEGASLQYISPTGSISGMTDAIKVVCNQLAQNHDLAIRWGEGGTPPSGEALKIMSMGNLENRESDIPFFQEWEHSRYEIDRTIIQVHSGKILSEAYSLDFSEAKFPLSWAEEKDKYLFLLDQGLMSKKELYLKLVNPDARPEEIEAKFNEVNDEKQIDEPQPTTSPLLAALRSE
;
A
#
# COMPACT_ATOMS: atom_id res chain seq x y z
N MET A 1 7.21 -9.07 -26.63
CA MET A 1 6.78 -8.73 -28.01
C MET A 1 5.79 -7.60 -27.85
N ASP A 2 6.27 -6.38 -28.05
CA ASP A 2 5.41 -5.21 -28.13
C ASP A 2 4.66 -5.30 -29.47
N PHE A 3 3.36 -5.56 -29.39
CA PHE A 3 2.50 -5.35 -30.55
C PHE A 3 2.30 -3.84 -30.68
N ASN A 4 3.25 -3.20 -31.31
CA ASN A 4 3.02 -1.88 -31.86
C ASN A 4 1.96 -2.06 -32.94
N PHE A 5 0.79 -1.48 -32.74
CA PHE A 5 -0.19 -1.28 -33.79
C PHE A 5 0.36 -0.25 -34.76
N HIS A 6 1.31 -0.67 -35.60
CA HIS A 6 1.92 0.18 -36.64
C HIS A 6 1.11 0.25 -37.94
N ASP A 7 -0.13 -0.22 -37.95
CA ASP A 7 -1.00 0.07 -39.08
C ASP A 7 -1.59 1.47 -38.89
N LYS A 8 -1.30 2.32 -39.86
CA LYS A 8 -1.73 3.73 -39.96
C LYS A 8 -3.20 3.90 -39.64
N ILE A 9 -3.53 4.09 -38.36
CA ILE A 9 -4.87 4.34 -37.89
C ILE A 9 -4.87 5.77 -37.39
N THR A 10 -5.24 6.68 -38.26
CA THR A 10 -5.75 7.98 -37.84
C THR A 10 -7.19 7.81 -37.42
N LEU A 11 -7.58 8.29 -36.25
CA LEU A 11 -8.97 8.23 -35.74
C LEU A 11 -10.04 8.70 -36.74
N PRO A 12 -9.77 9.69 -37.65
CA PRO A 12 -10.69 10.10 -38.68
C PRO A 12 -10.96 9.06 -39.77
N ASP A 13 -10.00 8.19 -40.04
CA ASP A 13 -10.11 7.16 -41.10
C ASP A 13 -10.77 5.85 -40.64
N LEU A 14 -10.87 5.70 -39.33
CA LEU A 14 -11.53 4.55 -38.72
C LEU A 14 -12.90 4.95 -38.24
N GLY A 15 -13.91 4.61 -39.00
CA GLY A 15 -15.27 4.61 -38.47
C GLY A 15 -15.30 3.93 -37.10
N ARG A 16 -16.15 4.40 -36.16
CA ARG A 16 -16.31 3.89 -34.77
C ARG A 16 -16.21 2.37 -34.64
N GLN A 17 -16.66 1.64 -35.67
CA GLN A 17 -16.63 0.17 -35.72
C GLN A 17 -15.20 -0.39 -35.81
N ALA A 18 -14.32 0.25 -36.55
CA ALA A 18 -12.95 -0.21 -36.72
C ALA A 18 -12.09 0.04 -35.46
N VAL A 19 -12.35 1.11 -34.71
CA VAL A 19 -11.77 1.33 -33.36
C VAL A 19 -12.18 0.18 -32.44
N ILE A 20 -13.46 -0.15 -32.43
CA ILE A 20 -14.02 -1.21 -31.62
C ILE A 20 -13.46 -2.57 -31.99
N ASP A 21 -13.33 -2.88 -33.26
CA ASP A 21 -12.76 -4.15 -33.75
C ASP A 21 -11.25 -4.22 -33.45
N SER A 22 -10.55 -3.10 -33.47
CA SER A 22 -9.16 -2.97 -33.03
C SER A 22 -9.02 -3.23 -31.53
N VAL A 23 -9.89 -2.63 -30.71
CA VAL A 23 -9.93 -2.85 -29.26
C VAL A 23 -10.15 -4.33 -28.94
N ARG A 24 -11.06 -4.99 -29.64
CA ARG A 24 -11.35 -6.43 -29.45
C ARG A 24 -10.17 -7.33 -29.80
N LYS A 25 -9.56 -7.14 -30.96
CA LYS A 25 -8.44 -7.97 -31.42
C LYS A 25 -7.25 -7.87 -30.49
N ALA A 26 -7.02 -6.72 -29.92
CA ALA A 26 -5.91 -6.50 -29.03
C ALA A 26 -6.09 -7.14 -27.64
N GLU A 27 -7.31 -7.35 -27.16
CA GLU A 27 -7.56 -7.95 -25.83
C GLU A 27 -7.37 -9.46 -25.79
N ASP A 28 -7.55 -10.16 -26.91
CA ASP A 28 -7.57 -11.63 -26.90
C ASP A 28 -6.18 -12.28 -26.79
N ILE A 29 -5.11 -11.62 -27.20
CA ILE A 29 -3.86 -12.28 -27.48
C ILE A 29 -2.78 -12.11 -26.40
N MET A 30 -2.70 -10.97 -25.71
CA MET A 30 -1.54 -10.63 -24.88
C MET A 30 -1.70 -10.72 -23.36
N GLN A 31 -2.91 -10.74 -22.84
CA GLN A 31 -3.12 -10.42 -21.43
C GLN A 31 -3.20 -11.61 -20.47
N ARG A 32 -3.35 -12.83 -20.95
CA ARG A 32 -3.68 -13.95 -20.03
C ARG A 32 -2.59 -14.23 -19.00
N LYS A 33 -1.31 -14.22 -19.37
CA LYS A 33 -0.22 -14.54 -18.45
C LYS A 33 0.10 -13.38 -17.52
N GLU A 34 0.28 -12.18 -18.06
CA GLU A 34 0.58 -10.98 -17.27
C GLU A 34 -0.56 -10.64 -16.31
N VAL A 35 -1.81 -10.71 -16.77
CA VAL A 35 -2.99 -10.52 -15.92
C VAL A 35 -3.05 -11.56 -14.81
N ALA A 36 -2.74 -12.83 -15.11
CA ALA A 36 -2.72 -13.87 -14.10
C ALA A 36 -1.65 -13.63 -13.04
N GLU A 37 -0.44 -13.25 -13.43
CA GLU A 37 0.66 -12.91 -12.50
C GLU A 37 0.29 -11.71 -11.61
N LYS A 38 -0.28 -10.66 -12.18
CA LYS A 38 -0.75 -9.49 -11.43
C LYS A 38 -1.88 -9.84 -10.46
N ASN A 39 -2.81 -10.70 -10.87
CA ASN A 39 -3.88 -11.17 -9.99
C ASN A 39 -3.34 -11.96 -8.79
N VAL A 40 -2.35 -12.83 -9.02
CA VAL A 40 -1.66 -13.52 -7.91
C VAL A 40 -1.02 -12.52 -6.95
N ALA A 41 -0.34 -11.48 -7.46
CA ALA A 41 0.24 -10.44 -6.62
C ALA A 41 -0.81 -9.69 -5.79
N LEU A 42 -1.97 -9.40 -6.37
CA LEU A 42 -3.09 -8.75 -5.68
C LEU A 42 -3.72 -9.68 -4.64
N ASP A 43 -3.86 -10.98 -4.93
CA ASP A 43 -4.34 -11.97 -3.98
C ASP A 43 -3.44 -12.02 -2.74
N PHE A 44 -2.10 -11.99 -2.93
CA PHE A 44 -1.14 -11.91 -1.82
C PHE A 44 -1.17 -10.54 -1.09
N TYR A 45 -1.38 -9.45 -1.81
CA TYR A 45 -1.49 -8.13 -1.21
C TYR A 45 -2.74 -8.01 -0.32
N TYR A 46 -3.91 -8.43 -0.83
CA TYR A 46 -5.19 -8.37 -0.11
C TYR A 46 -5.45 -9.56 0.80
N ASN A 47 -4.60 -10.57 0.77
CA ASN A 47 -4.78 -11.84 1.49
C ASN A 47 -6.06 -12.59 1.05
N HIS A 48 -6.30 -12.62 -0.26
CA HIS A 48 -7.40 -13.33 -0.87
C HIS A 48 -6.92 -14.60 -1.57
N ASN A 49 -7.77 -15.64 -1.65
CA ASN A 49 -7.54 -16.87 -2.43
C ASN A 49 -6.20 -17.60 -2.17
N LEU A 50 -5.54 -17.33 -1.05
CA LEU A 50 -4.20 -17.87 -0.77
C LEU A 50 -4.20 -19.38 -0.64
N ASP A 51 -5.27 -19.97 -0.08
CA ASP A 51 -5.41 -21.42 0.02
C ASP A 51 -5.39 -22.09 -1.35
N THR A 52 -5.99 -21.44 -2.37
CA THR A 52 -5.97 -21.93 -3.74
C THR A 52 -4.56 -21.93 -4.34
N HIS A 53 -3.78 -20.86 -4.07
CA HIS A 53 -2.39 -20.77 -4.52
C HIS A 53 -1.48 -21.78 -3.80
N LEU A 54 -1.71 -21.99 -2.50
CA LEU A 54 -0.93 -22.94 -1.70
C LEU A 54 -1.32 -24.40 -1.99
N ALA A 55 -2.59 -24.68 -2.29
CA ALA A 55 -3.06 -26.03 -2.56
C ALA A 55 -2.32 -26.73 -3.73
N GLN A 56 -1.80 -25.96 -4.67
CA GLN A 56 -1.03 -26.49 -5.80
C GLN A 56 0.28 -27.17 -5.39
N TRP A 57 0.82 -26.80 -4.20
CA TRP A 57 2.09 -27.30 -3.71
C TRP A 57 1.97 -28.46 -2.72
N PHE A 58 0.76 -28.73 -2.23
CA PHE A 58 0.48 -29.76 -1.25
C PHE A 58 -0.45 -30.84 -1.85
N PRO A 59 0.02 -32.08 -2.03
CA PRO A 59 -0.77 -33.14 -2.64
C PRO A 59 -1.92 -33.59 -1.74
N GLY A 60 -3.03 -33.95 -2.35
CA GLY A 60 -4.16 -34.60 -1.71
C GLY A 60 -4.82 -33.76 -0.60
N ASN A 61 -5.12 -34.40 0.54
CA ASN A 61 -5.82 -33.78 1.66
C ASN A 61 -4.88 -33.16 2.70
N THR A 62 -3.66 -32.82 2.37
CA THR A 62 -2.68 -32.28 3.34
C THR A 62 -3.18 -31.01 4.03
N LEU A 63 -3.75 -30.07 3.26
CA LEU A 63 -4.29 -28.82 3.81
C LEU A 63 -5.58 -29.02 4.62
N SER A 64 -6.28 -30.15 4.49
CA SER A 64 -7.39 -30.47 5.40
C SER A 64 -6.91 -30.85 6.81
N GLN A 65 -5.66 -31.28 6.94
CA GLN A 65 -5.06 -31.66 8.22
C GLN A 65 -4.41 -30.46 8.93
N VAL A 66 -3.78 -29.58 8.16
CA VAL A 66 -3.16 -28.34 8.66
C VAL A 66 -3.61 -27.22 7.72
N PRO A 67 -4.34 -26.23 8.21
CA PRO A 67 -4.70 -25.07 7.39
C PRO A 67 -3.44 -24.39 6.86
N ALA A 68 -3.52 -23.87 5.63
CA ALA A 68 -2.45 -23.07 5.05
C ALA A 68 -2.09 -21.89 5.97
N PHE A 69 -0.80 -21.59 6.08
CA PHE A 69 -0.32 -20.49 6.90
C PHE A 69 0.12 -19.30 6.02
N PRO A 70 -0.82 -18.44 5.64
CA PRO A 70 -0.50 -17.30 4.79
C PRO A 70 0.25 -16.21 5.57
N MET A 71 1.44 -15.86 5.09
CA MET A 71 2.23 -14.77 5.65
C MET A 71 1.96 -13.46 4.90
N ARG A 72 1.55 -12.42 5.61
CA ARG A 72 1.28 -11.09 5.05
C ARG A 72 2.56 -10.32 4.76
N ILE A 73 3.46 -10.92 3.98
CA ILE A 73 4.75 -10.34 3.62
C ILE A 73 4.58 -9.24 2.59
N VAL A 74 3.82 -9.51 1.52
CA VAL A 74 3.63 -8.57 0.41
C VAL A 74 3.11 -7.21 0.86
N PRO A 75 1.99 -7.08 1.59
CA PRO A 75 1.53 -5.77 2.06
C PRO A 75 2.48 -5.12 3.06
N ARG A 76 3.24 -5.90 3.84
CA ARG A 76 4.22 -5.36 4.78
C ARG A 76 5.40 -4.71 4.05
N PHE A 77 5.91 -5.36 3.00
CA PHE A 77 6.97 -4.80 2.16
C PHE A 77 6.49 -3.59 1.40
N ALA A 78 5.33 -3.67 0.74
CA ALA A 78 4.76 -2.55 0.00
C ALA A 78 4.57 -1.31 0.88
N LYS A 79 4.01 -1.47 2.09
CA LYS A 79 3.86 -0.38 3.06
C LYS A 79 5.18 0.18 3.58
N ALA A 80 6.19 -0.68 3.78
CA ALA A 80 7.50 -0.24 4.24
C ALA A 80 8.22 0.55 3.14
N ARG A 81 8.07 0.15 1.88
CA ARG A 81 8.72 0.78 0.73
C ARG A 81 8.04 2.08 0.31
N MET A 82 6.69 2.11 0.27
CA MET A 82 5.93 3.23 -0.27
C MET A 82 5.59 4.27 0.79
N MET A 83 6.59 5.10 1.11
CA MET A 83 6.45 6.21 2.05
C MET A 83 6.31 7.58 1.38
N VAL A 84 6.34 7.64 0.05
CA VAL A 84 6.40 8.88 -0.73
C VAL A 84 5.23 9.82 -0.44
N LEU A 85 4.02 9.31 -0.30
CA LEU A 85 2.82 10.10 -0.03
C LEU A 85 2.58 10.41 1.46
N LYS A 86 3.49 9.96 2.34
CA LYS A 86 3.36 10.25 3.77
C LYS A 86 3.72 11.71 4.05
N GLY A 87 2.76 12.47 4.55
CA GLY A 87 2.94 13.88 4.85
C GLY A 87 2.85 14.81 3.63
N LEU A 88 2.36 14.31 2.49
CA LEU A 88 2.08 15.13 1.31
C LEU A 88 1.06 16.21 1.64
N GLN A 89 1.42 17.46 1.34
CA GLN A 89 0.55 18.62 1.44
C GLN A 89 0.27 19.17 0.04
N ARG A 90 -0.96 19.61 -0.17
CA ARG A 90 -1.46 20.12 -1.45
C ARG A 90 -1.88 21.57 -1.30
N PHE A 91 -1.48 22.41 -2.25
CA PHE A 91 -1.77 23.84 -2.24
C PHE A 91 -2.38 24.27 -3.57
N ILE A 92 -3.31 25.22 -3.50
CA ILE A 92 -3.89 25.89 -4.65
C ILE A 92 -3.71 27.39 -4.43
N ASN A 93 -3.07 28.09 -5.36
CA ASN A 93 -2.70 29.50 -5.25
C ASN A 93 -1.85 29.83 -3.99
N GLY A 94 -1.11 28.87 -3.46
CA GLY A 94 -0.31 29.02 -2.26
C GLY A 94 -1.04 28.70 -0.94
N ASP A 95 -2.36 28.53 -0.95
CA ASP A 95 -3.16 28.14 0.20
C ASP A 95 -3.42 26.62 0.21
N PHE A 96 -3.67 26.05 1.39
CA PHE A 96 -4.05 24.64 1.49
C PHE A 96 -5.27 24.33 0.60
N ALA A 97 -5.20 23.25 -0.15
CA ALA A 97 -6.21 22.84 -1.12
C ALA A 97 -7.51 22.29 -0.47
N THR A 98 -8.00 22.95 0.58
CA THR A 98 -9.15 22.50 1.38
C THR A 98 -10.39 22.37 0.53
N GLU A 99 -10.72 23.38 -0.29
CA GLU A 99 -11.90 23.37 -1.15
C GLU A 99 -11.90 22.19 -2.13
N TYR A 100 -10.73 21.86 -2.71
CA TYR A 100 -10.59 20.70 -3.57
C TYR A 100 -10.78 19.39 -2.78
N LEU A 101 -10.13 19.27 -1.62
CA LEU A 101 -10.21 18.07 -0.78
C LEU A 101 -11.63 17.80 -0.27
N ASP A 102 -12.44 18.84 -0.06
CA ASP A 102 -13.86 18.70 0.29
C ASP A 102 -14.69 18.01 -0.81
N HIS A 103 -14.26 18.13 -2.07
CA HIS A 103 -14.87 17.43 -3.20
C HIS A 103 -14.33 16.01 -3.44
N THR A 104 -13.39 15.55 -2.62
CA THR A 104 -12.79 14.20 -2.73
C THR A 104 -13.28 13.29 -1.60
N PHE A 105 -13.28 11.99 -1.84
CA PHE A 105 -13.61 10.99 -0.83
C PHE A 105 -12.42 10.06 -0.58
N MET A 106 -11.86 10.14 0.62
CA MET A 106 -10.75 9.29 1.08
C MET A 106 -9.54 9.29 0.15
N LEU A 107 -9.23 10.42 -0.50
CA LEU A 107 -8.15 10.52 -1.48
C LEU A 107 -6.82 10.00 -0.93
N ASP A 108 -6.37 10.48 0.24
CA ASP A 108 -5.07 10.09 0.80
C ASP A 108 -4.96 8.60 1.11
N SER A 109 -6.05 8.01 1.58
CA SER A 109 -6.09 6.57 1.85
C SER A 109 -5.98 5.76 0.56
N LYS A 110 -6.74 6.15 -0.47
CA LYS A 110 -6.73 5.49 -1.77
C LYS A 110 -5.43 5.72 -2.54
N ALA A 111 -4.86 6.91 -2.44
CA ALA A 111 -3.56 7.23 -3.04
C ALA A 111 -2.43 6.38 -2.43
N ARG A 112 -2.44 6.15 -1.11
CA ARG A 112 -1.46 5.24 -0.47
C ARG A 112 -1.62 3.81 -0.95
N GLU A 113 -2.83 3.26 -0.92
CA GLU A 113 -3.13 1.93 -1.45
C GLU A 113 -2.68 1.80 -2.92
N PHE A 114 -2.97 2.81 -3.73
CA PHE A 114 -2.55 2.89 -5.12
C PHE A 114 -1.02 2.86 -5.26
N SER A 115 -0.28 3.64 -4.46
CA SER A 115 1.18 3.67 -4.51
C SER A 115 1.81 2.32 -4.19
N GLU A 116 1.28 1.62 -3.17
CA GLU A 116 1.72 0.28 -2.78
C GLU A 116 1.52 -0.74 -3.91
N ILE A 117 0.35 -0.70 -4.57
CA ILE A 117 0.03 -1.58 -5.69
C ILE A 117 0.83 -1.21 -6.94
N ALA A 118 1.02 0.08 -7.22
CA ALA A 118 1.81 0.55 -8.35
C ALA A 118 3.27 0.07 -8.26
N TRP A 119 3.88 0.16 -7.09
CA TRP A 119 5.22 -0.37 -6.85
C TRP A 119 5.28 -1.90 -7.04
N LEU A 120 4.31 -2.63 -6.47
CA LEU A 120 4.27 -4.09 -6.57
C LEU A 120 4.17 -4.57 -8.02
N LEU A 121 3.29 -3.94 -8.80
CA LEU A 121 2.99 -4.33 -10.19
C LEU A 121 3.90 -3.64 -11.22
N GLY A 122 4.67 -2.62 -10.83
CA GLY A 122 5.48 -1.76 -11.73
C GLY A 122 4.67 -0.71 -12.48
N LYS A 123 3.37 -0.92 -12.68
CA LYS A 123 2.45 0.01 -13.34
C LYS A 123 1.05 -0.18 -12.79
N CYS A 124 0.39 0.91 -12.44
CA CYS A 124 -0.99 0.90 -11.99
C CYS A 124 -1.70 2.20 -12.40
N TYR A 125 -3.01 2.16 -12.46
CA TYR A 125 -3.86 3.25 -12.91
C TYR A 125 -4.84 3.64 -11.82
N PHE A 126 -5.17 4.93 -11.77
CA PHE A 126 -6.04 5.53 -10.78
C PHE A 126 -7.15 6.28 -11.50
N ARG A 127 -8.37 5.82 -11.34
CA ARG A 127 -9.54 6.39 -12.00
C ARG A 127 -10.29 7.30 -11.05
N SER A 128 -10.57 8.52 -11.49
CA SER A 128 -11.47 9.44 -10.83
C SER A 128 -12.90 9.27 -11.37
N LYS A 129 -13.89 9.17 -10.47
CA LYS A 129 -15.30 9.09 -10.86
C LYS A 129 -16.17 9.92 -9.93
N TRP A 130 -17.14 10.65 -10.50
CA TRP A 130 -18.08 11.45 -9.75
C TRP A 130 -19.24 10.64 -9.19
N SER A 131 -19.64 10.95 -7.96
CA SER A 131 -20.85 10.43 -7.34
C SER A 131 -21.92 11.52 -7.22
N ASN A 132 -22.97 11.42 -8.00
CA ASN A 132 -24.10 12.37 -7.94
C ASN A 132 -24.78 12.37 -6.56
N ARG A 133 -24.80 11.23 -5.85
CA ARG A 133 -25.39 11.10 -4.53
C ARG A 133 -24.62 11.89 -3.45
N HIS A 134 -23.31 11.84 -3.51
CA HIS A 134 -22.44 12.41 -2.47
C HIS A 134 -21.80 13.74 -2.90
N GLN A 135 -21.94 14.13 -4.17
CA GLN A 135 -21.31 15.31 -4.76
C GLN A 135 -19.78 15.33 -4.53
N LYS A 136 -19.16 14.14 -4.65
CA LYS A 136 -17.72 13.93 -4.43
C LYS A 136 -17.12 12.99 -5.45
N ILE A 137 -15.82 13.14 -5.66
CA ILE A 137 -15.01 12.22 -6.47
C ILE A 137 -14.64 11.00 -5.64
N TYR A 138 -14.88 9.84 -6.19
CA TYR A 138 -14.44 8.53 -5.71
C TYR A 138 -13.31 8.01 -6.60
N TYR A 139 -12.50 7.15 -6.06
CA TYR A 139 -11.32 6.64 -6.75
C TYR A 139 -11.34 5.12 -6.82
N ASP A 140 -11.07 4.61 -8.02
CA ASP A 140 -10.87 3.19 -8.27
C ASP A 140 -9.40 2.95 -8.65
N ILE A 141 -8.80 1.90 -8.08
CA ILE A 141 -7.46 1.44 -8.45
C ILE A 141 -7.62 0.37 -9.52
N LEU A 142 -7.02 0.60 -10.68
CA LEU A 142 -7.14 -0.28 -11.83
C LEU A 142 -5.76 -0.91 -12.13
N PRO A 143 -5.53 -2.17 -11.75
CA PRO A 143 -4.27 -2.85 -12.02
C PRO A 143 -4.10 -3.25 -13.48
N HIS A 144 -5.23 -3.34 -14.21
CA HIS A 144 -5.27 -3.80 -15.59
C HIS A 144 -6.00 -2.78 -16.44
N VAL A 145 -5.24 -1.94 -17.16
CA VAL A 145 -5.75 -1.02 -18.16
C VAL A 145 -4.94 -1.22 -19.41
N LYS A 146 -5.60 -1.21 -20.55
CA LYS A 146 -4.97 -1.24 -21.85
C LYS A 146 -4.93 0.17 -22.41
N GLU A 147 -3.75 0.61 -22.79
CA GLU A 147 -3.50 1.86 -23.48
C GLU A 147 -3.50 1.65 -25.00
N TYR A 148 -4.06 2.59 -25.72
CA TYR A 148 -4.08 2.68 -27.17
C TYR A 148 -3.33 3.93 -27.60
N HIS A 149 -2.32 3.75 -28.44
CA HIS A 149 -1.46 4.84 -28.88
C HIS A 149 -1.61 5.08 -30.38
N THR A 150 -1.43 6.33 -30.80
CA THR A 150 -1.29 6.71 -32.21
C THR A 150 0.04 6.20 -32.77
N LEU A 151 0.25 6.34 -34.09
CA LEU A 151 1.54 6.01 -34.70
C LEU A 151 2.70 6.85 -34.17
N ASP A 152 2.42 8.07 -33.77
CA ASP A 152 3.40 9.00 -33.21
C ASP A 152 3.70 8.71 -31.73
N GLY A 153 2.99 7.75 -31.13
CA GLY A 153 3.18 7.32 -29.75
C GLY A 153 2.26 8.04 -28.75
N ASP A 154 1.42 8.95 -29.20
CA ASP A 154 0.49 9.67 -28.31
C ASP A 154 -0.64 8.75 -27.83
N LEU A 155 -1.00 8.87 -26.57
CA LEU A 155 -2.11 8.15 -25.99
C LEU A 155 -3.43 8.72 -26.53
N PHE A 156 -4.26 7.89 -27.16
CA PHE A 156 -5.59 8.31 -27.61
C PHE A 156 -6.75 7.64 -26.89
N GLY A 157 -6.51 6.53 -26.20
CA GLY A 157 -7.57 5.83 -25.51
C GLY A 157 -7.09 4.83 -24.47
N MET A 158 -7.99 4.49 -23.55
CA MET A 158 -7.78 3.47 -22.52
C MET A 158 -9.01 2.59 -22.40
N SER A 159 -8.79 1.27 -22.16
CA SER A 159 -9.86 0.35 -21.80
C SER A 159 -9.52 -0.49 -20.57
N TYR A 160 -10.56 -0.87 -19.81
CA TYR A 160 -10.44 -1.74 -18.65
C TYR A 160 -11.73 -2.52 -18.40
N GLU A 161 -11.61 -3.67 -17.73
CA GLU A 161 -12.76 -4.51 -17.36
C GLU A 161 -13.50 -3.91 -16.16
N VAL A 162 -14.82 -3.82 -16.27
CA VAL A 162 -15.72 -3.34 -15.19
C VAL A 162 -16.52 -4.46 -14.53
N GLY A 163 -16.57 -5.64 -15.13
CA GLY A 163 -17.29 -6.78 -14.60
C GLY A 163 -17.92 -7.65 -15.70
N ARG A 164 -19.05 -8.26 -15.37
CA ARG A 164 -19.80 -9.11 -16.30
C ARG A 164 -21.23 -8.59 -16.45
N ASP A 165 -21.76 -8.73 -17.65
CA ASP A 165 -23.15 -8.47 -17.93
C ASP A 165 -24.08 -9.52 -17.31
N HIS A 166 -25.41 -9.32 -17.43
CA HIS A 166 -26.43 -10.28 -16.96
C HIS A 166 -26.39 -11.65 -17.66
N LYS A 167 -25.64 -11.77 -18.77
CA LYS A 167 -25.42 -13.03 -19.50
C LYS A 167 -24.08 -13.68 -19.13
N GLY A 168 -23.29 -13.06 -18.25
CA GLY A 168 -21.97 -13.54 -17.83
C GLY A 168 -20.82 -13.14 -18.75
N ASN A 169 -21.07 -12.33 -19.81
CA ASN A 169 -20.01 -11.84 -20.68
C ASN A 169 -19.20 -10.76 -19.97
N ARG A 170 -17.89 -10.78 -20.14
CA ARG A 170 -17.00 -9.73 -19.62
C ARG A 170 -17.33 -8.42 -20.29
N GLN A 171 -17.46 -7.38 -19.51
CA GLN A 171 -17.79 -6.03 -19.93
C GLN A 171 -16.63 -5.09 -19.68
N PHE A 172 -16.27 -4.33 -20.69
CA PHE A 172 -15.18 -3.35 -20.67
C PHE A 172 -15.71 -1.95 -20.88
N VAL A 173 -14.97 -0.96 -20.39
CA VAL A 173 -15.19 0.46 -20.68
C VAL A 173 -14.03 0.96 -21.54
N PHE A 174 -14.35 1.74 -22.55
CA PHE A 174 -13.38 2.47 -23.37
C PHE A 174 -13.54 3.97 -23.14
N TRP A 175 -12.41 4.65 -23.04
CA TRP A 175 -12.31 6.11 -22.97
C TRP A 175 -11.34 6.60 -24.04
N SER A 176 -11.65 7.70 -24.72
CA SER A 176 -10.69 8.45 -25.52
C SER A 176 -10.80 9.95 -25.22
N GLU A 177 -9.73 10.67 -25.55
CA GLU A 177 -9.67 12.12 -25.44
C GLU A 177 -10.40 12.81 -26.60
N ASP A 178 -10.78 14.08 -26.40
CA ASP A 178 -11.20 14.95 -27.49
C ASP A 178 -9.99 15.22 -28.41
N THR A 179 -10.20 15.04 -29.70
CA THR A 179 -9.27 15.51 -30.72
C THR A 179 -9.85 16.76 -31.38
N ASN A 180 -9.00 17.54 -32.07
CA ASN A 180 -9.44 18.78 -32.72
C ASN A 180 -10.55 18.59 -33.79
N GLU A 181 -10.80 17.35 -34.21
CA GLU A 181 -11.75 17.01 -35.28
C GLU A 181 -12.91 16.11 -34.81
N GLU A 182 -12.70 15.33 -33.73
CA GLU A 182 -13.74 14.44 -33.20
C GLU A 182 -13.76 14.50 -31.66
N ARG A 183 -14.99 14.51 -31.11
CA ARG A 183 -15.18 14.41 -29.65
C ARG A 183 -14.77 13.06 -29.14
N GLY A 184 -14.13 13.02 -27.97
CA GLY A 184 -13.71 11.80 -27.30
C GLY A 184 -14.87 10.82 -27.08
N LEU A 185 -14.56 9.53 -27.05
CA LEU A 185 -15.53 8.47 -26.93
C LEU A 185 -15.57 7.88 -25.50
N HIS A 186 -16.79 7.52 -25.06
CA HIS A 186 -17.03 6.82 -23.80
C HIS A 186 -18.15 5.81 -23.96
N PHE A 187 -17.84 4.50 -23.87
CA PHE A 187 -18.83 3.46 -24.04
C PHE A 187 -18.45 2.14 -23.35
N TYR A 188 -19.48 1.31 -23.08
CA TYR A 188 -19.27 -0.08 -22.72
C TYR A 188 -19.23 -0.96 -23.96
N PHE A 189 -18.40 -2.02 -23.92
CA PHE A 189 -18.42 -3.08 -24.91
C PHE A 189 -18.22 -4.45 -24.25
N ASP A 190 -18.75 -5.49 -24.85
CA ASP A 190 -18.56 -6.87 -24.41
C ASP A 190 -17.63 -7.63 -25.36
N VAL A 191 -17.19 -8.83 -24.97
CA VAL A 191 -16.36 -9.72 -25.79
C VAL A 191 -17.05 -10.10 -27.10
N GLY A 192 -18.40 -10.14 -27.13
CA GLY A 192 -19.21 -10.37 -28.34
C GLY A 192 -19.36 -9.14 -29.22
N GLY A 193 -18.91 -7.97 -28.75
CA GLY A 193 -18.82 -6.74 -29.47
C GLY A 193 -20.06 -5.87 -29.47
N LYS A 194 -20.96 -6.10 -28.57
CA LYS A 194 -22.09 -5.21 -28.35
C LYS A 194 -21.60 -3.94 -27.63
N ILE A 195 -21.93 -2.80 -28.22
CA ILE A 195 -21.63 -1.49 -27.62
C ILE A 195 -22.89 -0.98 -26.92
N THR A 196 -22.65 -0.40 -25.74
CA THR A 196 -23.69 0.21 -24.94
C THR A 196 -23.22 1.59 -24.44
N PRO A 197 -24.00 2.66 -24.59
CA PRO A 197 -23.65 3.96 -24.02
C PRO A 197 -23.52 3.86 -22.50
N VAL A 198 -22.68 4.74 -21.91
CA VAL A 198 -22.56 4.87 -20.47
C VAL A 198 -23.52 5.93 -19.97
N GLY A 199 -24.39 5.56 -19.01
CA GLY A 199 -25.38 6.47 -18.42
C GLY A 199 -26.60 6.73 -19.34
N ASP A 200 -27.26 7.88 -19.12
CA ASP A 200 -28.43 8.27 -19.87
C ASP A 200 -28.13 8.90 -21.24
N ASN A 201 -26.86 8.94 -21.63
CA ASN A 201 -26.42 9.51 -22.89
C ASN A 201 -26.77 8.58 -24.05
N THR A 202 -27.53 9.09 -25.01
CA THR A 202 -27.75 8.44 -26.30
C THR A 202 -26.51 8.49 -27.21
N GLU A 203 -25.58 9.38 -26.91
CA GLU A 203 -24.32 9.57 -27.62
C GLU A 203 -23.17 8.93 -26.88
N LEU A 204 -22.24 8.32 -27.63
CA LEU A 204 -21.04 7.66 -27.07
C LEU A 204 -19.91 8.67 -26.78
N ILE A 205 -20.25 9.85 -26.26
CA ILE A 205 -19.32 10.98 -26.11
C ILE A 205 -18.74 10.99 -24.70
N ASN A 206 -17.45 11.26 -24.63
CA ASN A 206 -16.76 11.52 -23.38
C ASN A 206 -17.13 12.91 -22.82
N PRO A 207 -17.79 12.99 -21.64
CA PRO A 207 -18.27 14.27 -21.12
C PRO A 207 -17.16 15.18 -20.60
N TYR A 208 -15.94 14.65 -20.41
CA TYR A 208 -14.81 15.39 -19.81
C TYR A 208 -13.83 15.94 -20.84
N GLY A 209 -13.84 15.43 -22.08
CA GLY A 209 -12.86 15.76 -23.10
C GLY A 209 -11.46 15.16 -22.84
N LEU A 210 -11.24 14.55 -21.69
CA LEU A 210 -10.01 13.89 -21.29
C LEU A 210 -10.29 12.50 -20.73
N ILE A 211 -9.26 11.64 -20.67
CA ILE A 211 -9.39 10.30 -20.06
C ILE A 211 -9.31 10.44 -18.53
N PRO A 212 -10.37 10.06 -17.76
CA PRO A 212 -10.41 10.26 -16.32
C PRO A 212 -9.56 9.22 -15.55
N ILE A 213 -8.38 8.88 -16.06
CA ILE A 213 -7.49 7.85 -15.54
C ILE A 213 -6.06 8.38 -15.57
N SER A 214 -5.46 8.54 -14.41
CA SER A 214 -4.05 8.83 -14.25
C SER A 214 -3.25 7.55 -14.00
N LYS A 215 -1.94 7.55 -14.24
CA LYS A 215 -1.08 6.37 -14.07
C LYS A 215 0.20 6.69 -13.34
N VAL A 216 0.74 5.70 -12.64
CA VAL A 216 2.14 5.66 -12.21
C VAL A 216 2.80 4.44 -12.83
N GLN A 217 4.00 4.64 -13.35
CA GLN A 217 4.82 3.58 -13.91
C GLN A 217 6.22 3.67 -13.36
N PHE A 218 6.66 2.59 -12.70
CA PHE A 218 8.03 2.44 -12.22
C PHE A 218 8.91 1.77 -13.28
N PRO A 219 10.23 1.97 -13.24
CA PRO A 219 11.16 1.29 -14.14
C PRO A 219 11.17 -0.24 -13.95
N SER A 220 10.83 -0.70 -12.74
CA SER A 220 10.81 -2.12 -12.38
C SER A 220 9.57 -2.44 -11.56
N HIS A 221 9.28 -3.73 -11.41
CA HIS A 221 8.21 -4.25 -10.56
C HIS A 221 8.79 -5.08 -9.41
N ALA A 222 8.03 -5.21 -8.32
CA ALA A 222 8.41 -5.97 -7.13
C ALA A 222 7.71 -7.35 -7.06
N MET A 223 7.60 -8.04 -8.20
CA MET A 223 6.97 -9.37 -8.25
C MET A 223 7.77 -10.46 -7.54
N ASP A 224 9.06 -10.25 -7.31
CA ASP A 224 9.90 -11.08 -6.45
C ASP A 224 9.39 -11.15 -5.01
N VAL A 225 8.83 -10.04 -4.49
CA VAL A 225 8.17 -10.00 -3.17
C VAL A 225 6.96 -10.94 -3.12
N THR A 226 6.18 -11.00 -4.21
CA THR A 226 5.05 -11.95 -4.32
C THR A 226 5.52 -13.39 -4.32
N ARG A 227 6.56 -13.69 -5.12
CA ARG A 227 7.16 -15.04 -5.18
C ARG A 227 7.74 -15.48 -3.85
N ALA A 228 8.46 -14.58 -3.17
CA ALA A 228 8.97 -14.84 -1.83
C ALA A 228 7.83 -15.02 -0.82
N GLY A 229 6.76 -14.24 -0.91
CA GLY A 229 5.56 -14.39 -0.08
C GLY A 229 4.93 -15.79 -0.22
N LEU A 230 4.85 -16.32 -1.44
CA LEU A 230 4.40 -17.68 -1.70
C LEU A 230 5.35 -18.72 -1.10
N GLN A 231 6.65 -18.63 -1.36
CA GLN A 231 7.65 -19.56 -0.84
C GLN A 231 7.67 -19.59 0.69
N ILE A 232 7.61 -18.42 1.34
CA ILE A 232 7.57 -18.33 2.79
C ILE A 232 6.28 -18.92 3.36
N SER A 233 5.13 -18.72 2.70
CA SER A 233 3.87 -19.31 3.12
C SER A 233 3.88 -20.84 3.00
N ILE A 234 4.52 -21.40 1.96
CA ILE A 234 4.77 -22.84 1.81
C ILE A 234 5.64 -23.33 2.97
N ALA A 235 6.79 -22.68 3.22
CA ALA A 235 7.71 -23.08 4.27
C ALA A 235 7.07 -23.03 5.68
N TYR A 236 6.24 -22.05 5.97
CA TYR A 236 5.48 -21.99 7.23
C TYR A 236 4.43 -23.09 7.34
N THR A 237 3.78 -23.46 6.24
CA THR A 237 2.82 -24.57 6.22
C THR A 237 3.54 -25.90 6.45
N GLU A 238 4.72 -26.11 5.83
CA GLU A 238 5.58 -27.27 6.06
C GLU A 238 6.11 -27.30 7.53
N LEU A 239 6.48 -26.15 8.07
CA LEU A 239 6.87 -26.02 9.48
C LEU A 239 5.72 -26.42 10.41
N ALA A 240 4.48 -25.98 10.12
CA ALA A 240 3.31 -26.37 10.90
C ALA A 240 3.04 -27.88 10.84
N LEU A 241 3.23 -28.51 9.66
CA LEU A 241 3.20 -29.94 9.49
C LEU A 241 4.31 -30.63 10.30
N ALA A 242 5.54 -30.13 10.19
CA ALA A 242 6.67 -30.69 10.97
C ALA A 242 6.43 -30.62 12.48
N ILE A 243 5.90 -29.51 12.99
CA ILE A 243 5.52 -29.38 14.41
C ILE A 243 4.42 -30.40 14.78
N ARG A 244 3.42 -30.56 13.92
CA ARG A 244 2.34 -31.53 14.16
C ARG A 244 2.87 -32.96 14.25
N TYR A 245 3.82 -33.32 13.40
CA TYR A 245 4.43 -34.67 13.35
C TYR A 245 5.67 -34.80 14.25
N ALA A 246 6.14 -33.73 14.90
CA ALA A 246 7.31 -33.76 15.79
C ALA A 246 7.11 -34.67 17.00
N LEU A 247 5.87 -34.92 17.42
CA LEU A 247 5.52 -35.88 18.48
C LEU A 247 5.70 -37.34 18.06
N GLY A 248 6.16 -37.56 16.83
CA GLY A 248 6.37 -38.89 16.24
C GLY A 248 5.12 -39.48 15.58
N GLN A 249 5.33 -40.08 14.44
CA GLN A 249 4.30 -40.92 13.80
C GLN A 249 4.37 -42.32 14.38
N PRO A 250 3.25 -42.88 14.86
CA PRO A 250 3.25 -44.28 15.28
C PRO A 250 3.40 -45.17 14.04
N VAL A 251 4.46 -45.94 13.99
CA VAL A 251 4.70 -46.96 12.96
C VAL A 251 4.62 -48.31 13.63
N ILE A 252 3.75 -49.17 13.09
CA ILE A 252 3.59 -50.55 13.54
C ILE A 252 4.36 -51.44 12.56
N THR A 253 5.28 -52.23 13.08
CA THR A 253 6.04 -53.22 12.30
C THR A 253 5.74 -54.62 12.79
N GLY A 254 5.94 -55.66 11.90
CA GLY A 254 5.74 -57.05 12.28
C GLY A 254 4.30 -57.56 12.18
N ILE A 255 3.49 -56.95 11.31
CA ILE A 255 2.12 -57.40 11.07
C ILE A 255 2.05 -58.08 9.71
N ASP A 256 1.68 -59.38 9.70
CA ASP A 256 1.50 -60.18 8.47
C ASP A 256 0.05 -60.16 7.93
N THR A 257 -0.86 -59.46 8.58
CA THR A 257 -2.28 -59.39 8.22
C THR A 257 -2.74 -57.95 8.05
N GLU A 258 -3.68 -57.69 7.14
CA GLU A 258 -4.30 -56.38 6.98
C GLU A 258 -4.95 -55.93 8.30
N VAL A 259 -4.44 -54.85 8.85
CA VAL A 259 -4.98 -54.26 10.08
C VAL A 259 -6.05 -53.25 9.72
N PRO A 260 -7.29 -53.47 10.16
CA PRO A 260 -8.36 -52.51 9.89
C PRO A 260 -8.07 -51.18 10.60
N ASN A 261 -7.99 -50.06 9.88
CA ASN A 261 -7.96 -48.68 10.27
C ASN A 261 -7.72 -48.39 11.77
N LEU A 262 -6.47 -48.52 12.22
CA LEU A 262 -6.08 -48.14 13.57
C LEU A 262 -6.08 -46.59 13.68
N LYS A 263 -7.09 -46.04 14.31
CA LYS A 263 -7.10 -44.62 14.66
C LYS A 263 -6.23 -44.42 15.88
N ALA A 264 -4.97 -44.01 15.67
CA ALA A 264 -4.09 -43.57 16.74
C ALA A 264 -4.54 -42.18 17.25
N GLY A 265 -4.67 -42.02 18.56
CA GLY A 265 -4.98 -40.75 19.20
C GLY A 265 -4.38 -40.75 20.62
N ILE A 266 -4.13 -39.57 21.18
CA ILE A 266 -3.50 -39.39 22.50
C ILE A 266 -4.27 -40.13 23.61
N ASP A 267 -5.56 -40.36 23.42
CA ASP A 267 -6.47 -40.97 24.41
C ASP A 267 -6.84 -42.43 24.10
N ARG A 268 -6.13 -43.11 23.19
CA ARG A 268 -6.48 -44.48 22.77
C ARG A 268 -5.35 -45.44 23.03
N LEU A 269 -5.63 -46.46 23.85
CA LEU A 269 -4.80 -47.64 23.97
C LEU A 269 -4.84 -48.45 22.69
N ILE A 270 -3.69 -48.71 22.08
CA ILE A 270 -3.55 -49.55 20.92
C ILE A 270 -3.13 -50.92 21.38
N ALA A 271 -4.02 -51.91 21.25
CA ALA A 271 -3.66 -53.30 21.43
C ALA A 271 -2.96 -53.81 20.20
N LEU A 272 -1.72 -54.26 20.30
CA LEU A 272 -0.93 -54.84 19.21
C LEU A 272 -1.08 -56.34 19.21
N PRO A 273 -1.11 -56.95 17.98
CA PRO A 273 -1.00 -58.42 17.83
C PRO A 273 0.32 -58.93 18.37
N GLU A 274 0.38 -60.24 18.70
CA GLU A 274 1.61 -60.88 19.13
C GLU A 274 2.68 -60.79 18.06
N GLY A 275 3.91 -60.30 18.41
CA GLY A 275 5.01 -60.07 17.48
C GLY A 275 5.04 -58.69 16.81
N ALA A 276 4.00 -57.86 16.98
CA ALA A 276 4.00 -56.48 16.45
C ALA A 276 4.69 -55.52 17.43
N SER A 277 5.46 -54.55 16.86
CA SER A 277 6.04 -53.48 17.65
C SER A 277 5.56 -52.12 17.19
N LEU A 278 5.30 -51.22 18.12
CA LEU A 278 4.94 -49.82 17.88
C LEU A 278 6.15 -48.94 18.12
N GLN A 279 6.60 -48.22 17.13
CA GLN A 279 7.66 -47.24 17.23
C GLN A 279 7.11 -45.85 16.85
N TYR A 280 7.53 -44.82 17.59
CA TYR A 280 7.29 -43.43 17.22
C TYR A 280 8.50 -42.93 16.45
N ILE A 281 8.33 -42.67 15.15
CA ILE A 281 9.37 -42.09 14.32
C ILE A 281 9.14 -40.59 14.28
N SER A 282 10.02 -39.85 14.90
CA SER A 282 10.00 -38.37 14.83
C SER A 282 10.90 -37.90 13.68
N PRO A 283 10.47 -36.87 12.92
CA PRO A 283 11.33 -36.24 11.93
C PRO A 283 12.61 -35.72 12.63
N THR A 284 13.76 -36.03 12.07
CA THR A 284 15.08 -35.61 12.59
C THR A 284 15.43 -34.18 12.21
N GLY A 285 14.57 -33.50 11.43
CA GLY A 285 14.79 -32.14 10.97
C GLY A 285 14.74 -31.11 12.11
N SER A 286 15.67 -30.16 12.11
CA SER A 286 15.71 -29.07 13.07
C SER A 286 14.62 -28.04 12.75
N ILE A 287 13.58 -27.92 13.58
CA ILE A 287 12.54 -26.90 13.49
C ILE A 287 13.14 -25.49 13.59
N SER A 288 14.18 -25.31 14.43
CA SER A 288 14.90 -24.04 14.54
C SER A 288 15.61 -23.68 13.23
N GLY A 289 16.24 -24.66 12.56
CA GLY A 289 16.91 -24.45 11.27
C GLY A 289 15.94 -23.99 10.16
N MET A 290 14.71 -24.52 10.14
CA MET A 290 13.68 -24.05 9.19
C MET A 290 13.26 -22.60 9.49
N THR A 291 13.06 -22.27 10.76
CA THR A 291 12.69 -20.90 11.16
C THR A 291 13.81 -19.90 10.82
N ASP A 292 15.07 -20.28 11.04
CA ASP A 292 16.20 -19.44 10.71
C ASP A 292 16.39 -19.28 9.19
N ALA A 293 16.17 -20.33 8.41
CA ALA A 293 16.16 -20.24 6.94
C ALA A 293 15.09 -19.25 6.43
N ILE A 294 13.89 -19.29 6.99
CA ILE A 294 12.81 -18.33 6.64
C ILE A 294 13.25 -16.89 6.96
N LYS A 295 13.85 -16.65 8.13
CA LYS A 295 14.36 -15.32 8.50
C LYS A 295 15.44 -14.83 7.52
N VAL A 296 16.35 -15.71 7.11
CA VAL A 296 17.40 -15.39 6.13
C VAL A 296 16.77 -14.94 4.81
N VAL A 297 15.77 -15.66 4.29
CA VAL A 297 15.06 -15.30 3.06
C VAL A 297 14.37 -13.94 3.21
N CYS A 298 13.69 -13.71 4.34
CA CYS A 298 13.02 -12.44 4.62
C CYS A 298 14.03 -11.27 4.68
N ASN A 299 15.19 -11.47 5.32
CA ASN A 299 16.22 -10.45 5.43
C ASN A 299 16.87 -10.17 4.06
N GLN A 300 17.16 -11.21 3.29
CA GLN A 300 17.70 -11.04 1.93
C GLN A 300 16.73 -10.27 1.03
N LEU A 301 15.44 -10.60 1.09
CA LEU A 301 14.41 -9.88 0.35
C LEU A 301 14.35 -8.41 0.78
N ALA A 302 14.44 -8.14 2.09
CA ALA A 302 14.45 -6.77 2.60
C ALA A 302 15.67 -6.00 2.08
N GLN A 303 16.86 -6.61 2.06
CA GLN A 303 18.07 -6.01 1.52
C GLN A 303 17.96 -5.72 0.02
N ASN A 304 17.34 -6.61 -0.76
CA ASN A 304 17.14 -6.40 -2.20
C ASN A 304 16.30 -5.16 -2.53
N HIS A 305 15.50 -4.69 -1.58
CA HIS A 305 14.65 -3.51 -1.71
C HIS A 305 15.07 -2.35 -0.80
N ASP A 306 16.28 -2.40 -0.25
CA ASP A 306 16.85 -1.39 0.67
C ASP A 306 15.94 -1.11 1.89
N LEU A 307 15.28 -2.17 2.40
CA LEU A 307 14.35 -2.08 3.51
C LEU A 307 14.95 -2.62 4.80
N ALA A 308 14.82 -1.87 5.89
CA ALA A 308 15.09 -2.33 7.24
C ALA A 308 13.81 -2.83 7.91
N ILE A 309 13.42 -4.09 7.66
CA ILE A 309 12.23 -4.70 8.25
C ILE A 309 12.63 -5.56 9.46
N ARG A 310 12.05 -5.27 10.63
CA ARG A 310 12.25 -6.06 11.83
C ARG A 310 11.24 -7.20 11.90
N TRP A 311 11.75 -8.40 12.13
CA TRP A 311 10.96 -9.63 12.19
C TRP A 311 10.81 -10.12 13.65
N GLY A 312 10.30 -9.24 14.55
CA GLY A 312 9.96 -9.67 15.92
C GLY A 312 11.15 -9.90 16.85
N GLU A 313 12.31 -9.33 16.57
CA GLU A 313 13.43 -9.35 17.50
C GLU A 313 13.10 -8.52 18.74
N GLY A 314 12.97 -9.19 19.89
CA GLY A 314 12.83 -8.56 21.19
C GLY A 314 14.18 -7.92 21.57
N GLY A 315 14.32 -6.64 21.33
CA GLY A 315 15.48 -5.85 21.72
C GLY A 315 15.05 -4.46 22.15
N THR A 316 15.93 -3.75 22.84
CA THR A 316 15.73 -2.34 23.16
C THR A 316 15.46 -1.56 21.88
N PRO A 317 14.40 -0.74 21.78
CA PRO A 317 14.17 0.06 20.59
C PRO A 317 15.42 0.92 20.33
N PRO A 318 15.90 0.99 19.07
CA PRO A 318 17.05 1.82 18.75
C PRO A 318 16.75 3.30 18.97
N SER A 319 17.79 4.08 19.19
CA SER A 319 17.69 5.55 19.22
C SER A 319 17.09 6.08 17.90
N GLY A 320 16.55 7.28 17.91
CA GLY A 320 16.02 7.94 16.72
C GLY A 320 17.08 8.05 15.62
N GLU A 321 18.33 8.30 15.98
CA GLU A 321 19.46 8.36 15.04
C GLU A 321 19.77 6.98 14.43
N ALA A 322 19.79 5.92 15.23
CA ALA A 322 19.97 4.56 14.72
C ALA A 322 18.82 4.16 13.78
N LEU A 323 17.57 4.56 14.08
CA LEU A 323 16.43 4.36 13.19
C LEU A 323 16.60 5.12 11.88
N LYS A 324 17.10 6.36 11.93
CA LYS A 324 17.39 7.17 10.74
C LYS A 324 18.42 6.51 9.85
N ILE A 325 19.55 6.06 10.43
CA ILE A 325 20.61 5.35 9.69
C ILE A 325 20.08 4.06 9.06
N MET A 326 19.32 3.25 9.82
CA MET A 326 18.71 2.03 9.31
C MET A 326 17.68 2.26 8.20
N SER A 327 17.10 3.45 8.13
CA SER A 327 16.08 3.80 7.15
C SER A 327 16.62 4.65 6.00
N MET A 328 17.94 4.86 5.91
CA MET A 328 18.54 5.70 4.85
C MET A 328 18.17 5.21 3.45
N GLY A 329 18.28 3.91 3.17
CA GLY A 329 17.88 3.35 1.89
C GLY A 329 16.40 3.62 1.56
N ASN A 330 15.53 3.57 2.55
CA ASN A 330 14.11 3.93 2.39
C ASN A 330 13.90 5.41 2.07
N LEU A 331 14.74 6.29 2.64
CA LEU A 331 14.68 7.73 2.35
C LEU A 331 15.15 8.03 0.93
N GLU A 332 16.25 7.43 0.51
CA GLU A 332 16.77 7.54 -0.86
C GLU A 332 15.76 7.02 -1.88
N ASN A 333 15.14 5.89 -1.60
CA ASN A 333 14.05 5.36 -2.39
C ASN A 333 12.86 6.34 -2.47
N ARG A 334 12.48 6.95 -1.34
CA ARG A 334 11.39 7.93 -1.30
C ARG A 334 11.71 9.17 -2.17
N GLU A 335 12.93 9.69 -2.07
CA GLU A 335 13.36 10.83 -2.89
C GLU A 335 13.34 10.49 -4.38
N SER A 336 13.77 9.29 -4.74
CA SER A 336 13.72 8.79 -6.12
C SER A 336 12.28 8.63 -6.65
N ASP A 337 11.32 8.36 -5.77
CA ASP A 337 9.91 8.17 -6.15
C ASP A 337 9.14 9.49 -6.27
N ILE A 338 9.57 10.57 -5.61
CA ILE A 338 8.88 11.87 -5.61
C ILE A 338 8.56 12.37 -7.03
N PRO A 339 9.46 12.36 -8.02
CA PRO A 339 9.14 12.85 -9.35
C PRO A 339 7.97 12.11 -10.01
N PHE A 340 7.88 10.77 -9.86
CA PHE A 340 6.79 9.97 -10.43
C PHE A 340 5.44 10.34 -9.81
N PHE A 341 5.42 10.53 -8.48
CA PHE A 341 4.19 10.90 -7.79
C PHE A 341 3.83 12.37 -7.92
N GLN A 342 4.79 13.24 -8.13
CA GLN A 342 4.55 14.64 -8.45
C GLN A 342 3.84 14.78 -9.80
N GLU A 343 4.34 14.10 -10.83
CA GLU A 343 3.71 14.06 -12.16
C GLU A 343 2.30 13.45 -12.09
N TRP A 344 2.16 12.33 -11.37
CA TRP A 344 0.85 11.68 -11.19
C TRP A 344 -0.15 12.58 -10.45
N GLU A 345 0.25 13.27 -9.38
CA GLU A 345 -0.60 14.17 -8.61
C GLU A 345 -1.08 15.35 -9.45
N HIS A 346 -0.20 15.93 -10.29
CA HIS A 346 -0.59 16.99 -11.22
C HIS A 346 -1.61 16.48 -12.25
N SER A 347 -1.32 15.38 -12.92
CA SER A 347 -2.25 14.77 -13.90
C SER A 347 -3.60 14.42 -13.27
N ARG A 348 -3.59 13.85 -12.06
CA ARG A 348 -4.81 13.53 -11.33
C ARG A 348 -5.59 14.79 -10.95
N TYR A 349 -4.92 15.84 -10.49
CA TYR A 349 -5.57 17.10 -10.14
C TYR A 349 -6.27 17.74 -11.35
N GLU A 350 -5.66 17.73 -12.53
CA GLU A 350 -6.27 18.20 -13.77
C GLU A 350 -7.54 17.42 -14.11
N ILE A 351 -7.49 16.10 -13.99
CA ILE A 351 -8.65 15.23 -14.17
C ILE A 351 -9.76 15.60 -13.16
N ASP A 352 -9.42 15.66 -11.89
CA ASP A 352 -10.38 15.95 -10.82
C ASP A 352 -11.00 17.33 -10.97
N ARG A 353 -10.19 18.35 -11.33
CA ARG A 353 -10.66 19.70 -11.61
C ARG A 353 -11.71 19.72 -12.73
N THR A 354 -11.44 19.02 -13.82
CA THR A 354 -12.36 18.90 -14.95
C THR A 354 -13.65 18.20 -14.55
N ILE A 355 -13.57 17.11 -13.79
CA ILE A 355 -14.76 16.39 -13.29
C ILE A 355 -15.60 17.29 -12.36
N ILE A 356 -14.96 18.02 -11.44
CA ILE A 356 -15.64 18.95 -10.54
C ILE A 356 -16.34 20.05 -11.36
N GLN A 357 -15.66 20.64 -12.33
CA GLN A 357 -16.23 21.67 -13.20
C GLN A 357 -17.47 21.17 -13.95
N VAL A 358 -17.41 19.98 -14.55
CA VAL A 358 -18.52 19.40 -15.33
C VAL A 358 -19.73 19.11 -14.45
N HIS A 359 -19.53 18.59 -13.23
CA HIS A 359 -20.64 18.13 -12.40
C HIS A 359 -21.15 19.16 -11.38
N SER A 360 -20.27 20.01 -10.84
CA SER A 360 -20.64 21.01 -9.83
C SER A 360 -20.67 22.45 -10.36
N GLY A 361 -20.14 22.68 -11.56
CA GLY A 361 -19.97 24.03 -12.12
C GLY A 361 -18.87 24.86 -11.45
N LYS A 362 -18.14 24.31 -10.46
CA LYS A 362 -17.05 25.00 -9.79
C LYS A 362 -15.79 24.97 -10.63
N ILE A 363 -15.11 26.10 -10.71
CA ILE A 363 -13.84 26.23 -11.43
C ILE A 363 -12.74 26.37 -10.38
N LEU A 364 -11.92 25.32 -10.25
CA LEU A 364 -10.71 25.34 -9.41
C LEU A 364 -9.53 25.93 -10.20
N SER A 365 -8.62 26.61 -9.50
CA SER A 365 -7.43 27.21 -10.10
C SER A 365 -6.48 26.15 -10.67
N GLU A 366 -5.75 26.52 -11.72
CA GLU A 366 -4.68 25.71 -12.32
C GLU A 366 -3.37 25.73 -11.50
N ALA A 367 -3.20 26.75 -10.66
CA ALA A 367 -2.01 26.91 -9.83
C ALA A 367 -2.02 25.90 -8.67
N TYR A 368 -1.68 24.66 -8.98
CA TYR A 368 -1.58 23.56 -8.03
C TYR A 368 -0.12 23.25 -7.72
N SER A 369 0.22 23.15 -6.44
CA SER A 369 1.56 22.82 -5.99
C SER A 369 1.54 21.80 -4.85
N LEU A 370 2.66 21.09 -4.69
CA LEU A 370 2.82 19.96 -3.78
C LEU A 370 4.02 20.20 -2.87
N ASP A 371 3.86 19.88 -1.60
CA ASP A 371 4.97 19.80 -0.65
C ASP A 371 5.07 18.36 -0.13
N PHE A 372 6.17 17.69 -0.47
CA PHE A 372 6.55 16.40 0.06
C PHE A 372 7.39 16.62 1.31
N SER A 373 6.76 16.94 2.43
CA SER A 373 7.44 17.21 3.69
C SER A 373 8.46 16.13 4.04
N GLU A 374 9.57 16.52 4.66
CA GLU A 374 10.61 15.59 5.10
C GLU A 374 10.04 14.47 6.00
N ALA A 375 10.57 13.27 5.86
CA ALA A 375 10.20 12.15 6.71
C ALA A 375 10.69 12.44 8.15
N LYS A 376 9.75 12.61 9.07
CA LYS A 376 10.06 12.79 10.49
C LYS A 376 10.21 11.44 11.16
N PHE A 377 11.40 11.18 11.70
CA PHE A 377 11.64 10.04 12.58
C PHE A 377 11.27 10.41 14.02
N PRO A 378 10.67 9.47 14.77
CA PRO A 378 10.46 9.69 16.18
C PRO A 378 11.82 9.83 16.86
N LEU A 379 12.06 10.99 17.45
CA LEU A 379 13.22 11.23 18.30
C LEU A 379 13.00 10.51 19.63
N SER A 380 14.07 10.08 20.28
CA SER A 380 13.99 9.67 21.67
C SER A 380 13.62 10.88 22.53
N TRP A 381 13.03 10.67 23.71
CA TRP A 381 12.69 11.76 24.62
C TRP A 381 13.89 12.65 24.97
N ALA A 382 15.09 12.07 25.06
CA ALA A 382 16.33 12.79 25.29
C ALA A 382 16.67 13.72 24.12
N GLU A 383 16.62 13.21 22.89
CA GLU A 383 16.89 13.98 21.67
C GLU A 383 15.83 15.09 21.46
N GLU A 384 14.56 14.80 21.74
CA GLU A 384 13.49 15.82 21.70
C GLU A 384 13.74 16.92 22.73
N LYS A 385 14.08 16.55 23.94
CA LYS A 385 14.42 17.50 25.02
C LYS A 385 15.59 18.40 24.61
N ASP A 386 16.68 17.83 24.11
CA ASP A 386 17.86 18.58 23.69
C ASP A 386 17.55 19.54 22.53
N LYS A 387 16.73 19.10 21.57
CA LYS A 387 16.23 19.94 20.48
C LYS A 387 15.41 21.12 20.99
N TYR A 388 14.49 20.87 21.93
CA TYR A 388 13.64 21.93 22.46
C TYR A 388 14.43 22.89 23.36
N LEU A 389 15.40 22.38 24.13
CA LEU A 389 16.31 23.23 24.91
C LEU A 389 17.12 24.14 24.00
N PHE A 390 17.68 23.62 22.91
CA PHE A 390 18.39 24.39 21.91
C PHE A 390 17.50 25.46 21.27
N LEU A 391 16.28 25.15 20.87
CA LEU A 391 15.35 26.11 20.26
C LEU A 391 14.95 27.23 21.24
N LEU A 392 14.79 26.91 22.54
CA LEU A 392 14.53 27.89 23.59
C LEU A 392 15.74 28.78 23.83
N ASP A 393 16.94 28.22 23.90
CA ASP A 393 18.20 28.89 24.17
C ASP A 393 18.57 29.88 23.05
N GLN A 394 18.32 29.48 21.79
CA GLN A 394 18.49 30.33 20.62
C GLN A 394 17.35 31.35 20.40
N GLY A 395 16.34 31.35 21.24
CA GLY A 395 15.17 32.25 21.11
C GLY A 395 14.31 31.97 19.87
N LEU A 396 14.48 30.81 19.22
CA LEU A 396 13.73 30.40 18.03
C LEU A 396 12.34 29.83 18.36
N MET A 397 12.09 29.54 19.63
CA MET A 397 10.81 29.05 20.14
C MET A 397 10.54 29.68 21.51
N SER A 398 9.33 30.13 21.75
CA SER A 398 8.91 30.61 23.06
C SER A 398 8.46 29.44 23.96
N LYS A 399 8.52 29.65 25.28
CA LYS A 399 8.01 28.67 26.25
C LYS A 399 6.50 28.41 26.06
N LYS A 400 5.74 29.41 25.62
CA LYS A 400 4.31 29.29 25.30
C LYS A 400 4.08 28.33 24.09
N GLU A 401 4.85 28.49 23.03
CA GLU A 401 4.80 27.61 21.86
C GLU A 401 5.22 26.19 22.20
N LEU A 402 6.21 26.03 23.08
CA LEU A 402 6.62 24.71 23.55
C LEU A 402 5.50 24.01 24.33
N TYR A 403 4.80 24.75 25.20
CA TYR A 403 3.65 24.23 25.96
C TYR A 403 2.53 23.75 25.01
N LEU A 404 2.16 24.59 24.03
CA LEU A 404 1.17 24.22 22.99
C LEU A 404 1.57 22.93 22.28
N LYS A 405 2.85 22.80 21.96
CA LYS A 405 3.33 21.67 21.17
C LYS A 405 3.41 20.35 21.96
N LEU A 406 3.74 20.39 23.24
CA LEU A 406 4.00 19.20 24.05
C LEU A 406 2.83 18.80 24.95
N VAL A 407 2.04 19.76 25.41
CA VAL A 407 1.04 19.50 26.47
C VAL A 407 -0.38 19.55 25.93
N ASN A 408 -0.74 20.61 25.22
CA ASN A 408 -2.09 20.76 24.70
C ASN A 408 -2.08 21.57 23.39
N PRO A 409 -2.11 20.93 22.22
CA PRO A 409 -2.12 21.59 20.92
C PRO A 409 -3.33 22.50 20.68
N ASP A 410 -4.45 22.22 21.36
CA ASP A 410 -5.73 22.91 21.19
C ASP A 410 -6.04 23.90 22.33
N ALA A 411 -5.07 24.19 23.18
CA ALA A 411 -5.26 25.10 24.34
C ALA A 411 -5.59 26.50 23.88
N ARG A 412 -6.60 27.11 24.51
CA ARG A 412 -6.95 28.50 24.27
C ARG A 412 -5.89 29.45 24.90
N PRO A 413 -5.70 30.66 24.34
CA PRO A 413 -4.72 31.62 24.85
C PRO A 413 -4.85 31.88 26.35
N GLU A 414 -6.08 31.93 26.87
CA GLU A 414 -6.40 32.15 28.27
C GLU A 414 -5.93 30.99 29.18
N GLU A 415 -6.08 29.74 28.71
CA GLU A 415 -5.63 28.56 29.43
C GLU A 415 -4.11 28.46 29.47
N ILE A 416 -3.44 28.90 28.41
CA ILE A 416 -1.99 28.96 28.34
C ILE A 416 -1.45 29.98 29.33
N GLU A 417 -2.06 31.17 29.44
CA GLU A 417 -1.65 32.22 30.39
C GLU A 417 -1.88 31.81 31.84
N ALA A 418 -3.03 31.18 32.12
CA ALA A 418 -3.34 30.68 33.45
C ALA A 418 -2.31 29.62 33.90
N LYS A 419 -1.99 28.66 33.04
CA LYS A 419 -1.01 27.61 33.36
C LYS A 419 0.41 28.12 33.48
N PHE A 420 0.78 29.13 32.69
CA PHE A 420 2.10 29.77 32.76
C PHE A 420 2.27 30.56 34.08
N ASN A 421 1.23 31.21 34.54
CA ASN A 421 1.23 31.91 35.82
C ASN A 421 1.33 30.91 36.98
N GLU A 422 0.57 29.81 36.96
CA GLU A 422 0.65 28.73 37.94
C GLU A 422 2.08 28.16 38.06
N VAL A 423 2.73 27.82 36.94
CA VAL A 423 4.11 27.29 36.94
C VAL A 423 5.16 28.31 37.40
N ASN A 424 4.95 29.61 37.13
CA ASN A 424 5.85 30.65 37.61
C ASN A 424 5.67 30.91 39.12
N ASP A 425 4.45 30.84 39.61
CA ASP A 425 4.15 30.98 41.04
C ASP A 425 4.75 29.82 41.85
N GLU A 426 4.64 28.56 41.34
CA GLU A 426 5.30 27.41 41.98
C GLU A 426 6.84 27.56 42.00
N LYS A 427 7.48 28.09 40.97
CA LYS A 427 8.92 28.31 40.95
C LYS A 427 9.39 29.40 41.91
N GLN A 428 8.56 30.42 42.20
CA GLN A 428 8.89 31.43 43.17
C GLN A 428 8.81 30.92 44.62
N ILE A 429 8.02 29.86 44.86
CA ILE A 429 7.90 29.21 46.16
C ILE A 429 9.11 28.32 46.47
N ASP A 430 9.71 27.73 45.44
CA ASP A 430 10.87 26.81 45.56
C ASP A 430 12.25 27.47 45.52
N GLU A 431 12.36 28.77 45.19
CA GLU A 431 13.63 29.49 45.40
C GLU A 431 13.89 29.70 46.90
N PRO A 432 14.92 29.05 47.46
CA PRO A 432 15.25 29.29 48.88
C PRO A 432 15.56 30.77 49.03
N GLN A 433 14.73 31.49 49.81
CA GLN A 433 15.02 32.85 50.16
C GLN A 433 16.48 32.91 50.68
N PRO A 434 17.28 33.86 50.20
CA PRO A 434 18.64 34.03 50.73
C PRO A 434 18.51 34.29 52.22
N THR A 435 18.74 33.24 52.98
CA THR A 435 18.90 33.34 54.45
C THR A 435 20.09 34.26 54.65
N THR A 436 19.81 35.55 54.78
CA THR A 436 20.76 36.50 55.38
C THR A 436 21.06 35.96 56.76
N SER A 437 22.11 35.18 56.86
CA SER A 437 22.61 34.70 58.16
C SER A 437 22.82 35.90 59.05
N PRO A 438 22.22 35.95 60.27
CA PRO A 438 22.40 37.04 61.21
C PRO A 438 23.85 37.34 61.56
N LEU A 439 24.77 36.39 61.30
CA LEU A 439 26.20 36.49 61.49
C LEU A 439 26.90 37.42 60.48
N LEU A 440 26.36 37.60 59.28
CA LEU A 440 26.94 38.55 58.29
C LEU A 440 26.49 39.98 58.44
N ALA A 441 25.38 40.22 59.16
CA ALA A 441 24.95 41.57 59.54
C ALA A 441 25.77 42.15 60.72
N ALA A 442 26.27 41.28 61.59
CA ALA A 442 27.12 41.67 62.71
C ALA A 442 28.57 42.03 62.34
N LEU A 443 29.08 41.57 61.21
CA LEU A 443 30.43 41.81 60.71
C LEU A 443 30.59 43.12 59.88
N ARG A 444 29.49 43.83 59.61
CA ARG A 444 29.50 45.11 58.87
C ARG A 444 29.31 46.34 59.74
N SER A 445 29.30 46.18 61.08
CA SER A 445 29.14 47.25 62.05
C SER A 445 30.38 47.48 62.94
N GLU A 446 31.58 47.05 62.48
CA GLU A 446 32.85 47.54 63.06
C GLU A 446 33.69 48.30 62.02
#